data_bfeacb9b3dc2d83bfbb2a0c2a4b64004
#
_entry.id   bfeacb9b3dc2d83bfbb2a0c2a4b64004
#
_cell.length_a   1.000
_cell.length_b   1.000
_cell.length_c   1.000
_cell.angle_alpha   90.00
_cell.angle_beta   90.00
_cell.angle_gamma   90.00
#
_symmetry.space_group_name_H-M   'P 1'
#
loop_
_entity.id
_entity.type
_entity.pdbx_description
1 polymer ?
#
loop_
_entity_poly.entity_id
_entity_poly.type
_entity_poly.pdbx_seq_one_letter_code
_entity_poly.pdbx_strand_id
1 'polypeptide(L)'
;MIKVPFLFDRDFRITMISDLCLPPLGGQAEAAVFAFLRTIFKKSEPDLVVFTGGLGEPTQQKERLKRFCAWMDECGIPWTFTFGDEDRSFFTPVRTLESTLLSSAACLYESGDLRVRGEGNYAVALQDPQGNTHWVLWMLDTGDAVVRTPFFHNVIDWCAQARAAVQEDCGMLCFCHRALPEFAAFAPATEPSRDTAENFGLFASLMGDARVRGIFAGQINQGDGCGELDGICCAYGVRTGSPTFGWRTIRLPKDPADQVTTAAHYAAGQERSLP
;
A
#
# COMPACT_ATOMS: atom_id res chain seq x y z
N MET A 1 -2.50 13.09 -10.89
CA MET A 1 -1.86 12.88 -9.56
C MET A 1 -2.72 13.57 -8.51
N ILE A 2 -3.22 12.81 -7.58
CA ILE A 2 -4.06 13.28 -6.47
C ILE A 2 -3.21 14.08 -5.49
N LYS A 3 -3.77 15.12 -4.89
CA LYS A 3 -3.06 16.02 -3.96
C LYS A 3 -3.65 15.88 -2.57
N VAL A 4 -2.80 15.62 -1.58
CA VAL A 4 -3.17 15.51 -0.18
C VAL A 4 -2.46 16.61 0.60
N PRO A 5 -3.16 17.37 1.45
CA PRO A 5 -2.52 18.37 2.30
C PRO A 5 -1.53 17.74 3.28
N PHE A 6 -0.35 18.29 3.36
CA PHE A 6 0.63 17.98 4.39
C PHE A 6 0.85 19.20 5.27
N LEU A 7 0.32 19.17 6.47
CA LEU A 7 0.53 20.23 7.46
C LEU A 7 1.88 19.99 8.14
N PHE A 8 2.87 20.80 7.83
CA PHE A 8 4.27 20.68 8.27
C PHE A 8 4.51 20.93 9.78
N ASP A 9 3.51 20.80 10.64
CA ASP A 9 3.65 20.90 12.08
C ASP A 9 4.28 19.63 12.72
N ARG A 10 4.12 18.47 12.07
CA ARG A 10 4.64 17.17 12.50
C ARG A 10 4.93 16.27 11.30
N ASP A 11 5.53 15.10 11.55
CA ASP A 11 5.69 14.06 10.56
C ASP A 11 4.33 13.57 10.04
N PHE A 12 4.26 13.27 8.73
CA PHE A 12 3.06 12.69 8.13
C PHE A 12 2.97 11.20 8.47
N ARG A 13 1.83 10.77 8.95
CA ARG A 13 1.60 9.40 9.44
C ARG A 13 0.78 8.61 8.46
N ILE A 14 1.37 7.52 7.94
CA ILE A 14 0.68 6.53 7.11
C ILE A 14 0.44 5.28 7.95
N THR A 15 -0.78 4.76 7.89
CA THR A 15 -1.10 3.41 8.37
C THR A 15 -1.30 2.49 7.19
N MET A 16 -0.45 1.48 7.07
CA MET A 16 -0.53 0.46 6.04
C MET A 16 -1.29 -0.76 6.56
N ILE A 17 -2.30 -1.16 5.80
CA ILE A 17 -3.18 -2.31 6.05
C ILE A 17 -2.98 -3.28 4.89
N SER A 18 -2.59 -4.50 5.20
CA SER A 18 -2.33 -5.55 4.21
C SER A 18 -3.18 -6.77 4.50
N ASP A 19 -3.69 -7.42 3.46
CA ASP A 19 -4.44 -8.68 3.58
C ASP A 19 -5.53 -8.61 4.67
N LEU A 20 -6.44 -7.64 4.50
CA LEU A 20 -7.52 -7.37 5.47
C LEU A 20 -8.49 -8.55 5.60
N CYS A 21 -8.68 -9.31 4.52
CA CYS A 21 -9.53 -10.50 4.47
C CYS A 21 -10.93 -10.24 5.05
N LEU A 22 -11.64 -9.28 4.47
CA LEU A 22 -13.02 -8.94 4.87
C LEU A 22 -13.90 -10.20 4.89
N PRO A 23 -14.58 -10.49 6.01
CA PRO A 23 -15.46 -11.64 6.12
C PRO A 23 -16.73 -11.46 5.26
N PRO A 24 -17.57 -12.48 5.14
CA PRO A 24 -18.88 -12.36 4.51
C PRO A 24 -19.70 -11.19 5.09
N LEU A 25 -20.52 -10.60 4.21
CA LEU A 25 -21.36 -9.44 4.55
C LEU A 25 -22.32 -9.74 5.71
N GLY A 26 -22.38 -8.78 6.61
CA GLY A 26 -23.28 -8.82 7.76
C GLY A 26 -22.79 -9.75 8.88
N GLY A 27 -23.26 -9.49 10.07
CA GLY A 27 -22.98 -10.31 11.23
C GLY A 27 -21.79 -9.84 12.08
N GLN A 28 -21.47 -10.66 13.09
CA GLN A 28 -20.48 -10.29 14.12
C GLN A 28 -19.05 -10.21 13.59
N ALA A 29 -18.70 -11.04 12.61
CA ALA A 29 -17.34 -11.06 12.07
C ALA A 29 -16.99 -9.75 11.33
N GLU A 30 -17.90 -9.23 10.50
CA GLU A 30 -17.70 -7.95 9.83
C GLU A 30 -17.62 -6.79 10.84
N ALA A 31 -18.54 -6.76 11.81
CA ALA A 31 -18.52 -5.75 12.86
C ALA A 31 -17.22 -5.79 13.67
N ALA A 32 -16.67 -6.98 13.94
CA ALA A 32 -15.40 -7.15 14.64
C ALA A 32 -14.22 -6.59 13.83
N VAL A 33 -14.17 -6.81 12.51
CA VAL A 33 -13.12 -6.23 11.63
C VAL A 33 -13.20 -4.71 11.64
N PHE A 34 -14.37 -4.12 11.50
CA PHE A 34 -14.52 -2.66 11.54
C PHE A 34 -14.18 -2.07 12.91
N ALA A 35 -14.53 -2.74 14.00
CA ALA A 35 -14.14 -2.34 15.34
C ALA A 35 -12.61 -2.42 15.54
N PHE A 36 -11.97 -3.44 14.96
CA PHE A 36 -10.51 -3.56 14.97
C PHE A 36 -9.84 -2.44 14.19
N LEU A 37 -10.29 -2.13 12.98
CA LEU A 37 -9.78 -1.02 12.21
C LEU A 37 -9.96 0.33 12.94
N ARG A 38 -11.10 0.58 13.59
CA ARG A 38 -11.26 1.77 14.45
C ARG A 38 -10.22 1.83 15.57
N THR A 39 -9.88 0.67 16.15
CA THR A 39 -8.84 0.58 17.19
C THR A 39 -7.46 0.91 16.62
N ILE A 40 -7.14 0.40 15.42
CA ILE A 40 -5.91 0.75 14.70
C ILE A 40 -5.85 2.25 14.46
N PHE A 41 -6.89 2.83 13.85
CA PHE A 41 -6.91 4.26 13.52
C PHE A 41 -6.81 5.16 14.75
N LYS A 42 -7.44 4.76 15.85
CA LYS A 42 -7.30 5.49 17.13
C LYS A 42 -5.88 5.43 17.68
N LYS A 43 -5.17 4.31 17.50
CA LYS A 43 -3.79 4.15 18.01
C LYS A 43 -2.75 4.81 17.12
N SER A 44 -2.91 4.70 15.81
CA SER A 44 -1.94 5.20 14.83
C SER A 44 -2.20 6.65 14.40
N GLU A 45 -3.43 7.16 14.61
CA GLU A 45 -3.89 8.50 14.20
C GLU A 45 -3.37 8.87 12.80
N PRO A 46 -3.75 8.11 11.75
CA PRO A 46 -3.18 8.29 10.43
C PRO A 46 -3.67 9.55 9.75
N ASP A 47 -2.78 10.19 8.98
CA ASP A 47 -3.14 11.22 8.01
C ASP A 47 -3.60 10.59 6.70
N LEU A 48 -3.13 9.35 6.43
CA LEU A 48 -3.50 8.54 5.27
C LEU A 48 -3.47 7.05 5.63
N VAL A 49 -4.46 6.31 5.14
CA VAL A 49 -4.43 4.84 5.20
C VAL A 49 -4.12 4.28 3.83
N VAL A 50 -3.16 3.36 3.75
CA VAL A 50 -2.78 2.66 2.52
C VAL A 50 -3.19 1.19 2.64
N PHE A 51 -4.10 0.74 1.79
CA PHE A 51 -4.47 -0.66 1.68
C PHE A 51 -3.69 -1.30 0.52
N THR A 52 -2.92 -2.33 0.82
CA THR A 52 -2.08 -3.02 -0.16
C THR A 52 -2.66 -4.37 -0.59
N GLY A 53 -3.96 -4.38 -0.91
CA GLY A 53 -4.66 -5.55 -1.42
C GLY A 53 -5.11 -6.55 -0.36
N GLY A 54 -5.70 -7.65 -0.83
CA GLY A 54 -6.20 -8.72 0.03
C GLY A 54 -7.47 -8.33 0.78
N LEU A 55 -8.45 -7.68 0.11
CA LEU A 55 -9.72 -7.30 0.72
C LEU A 55 -10.56 -8.51 1.15
N GLY A 56 -10.37 -9.67 0.54
CA GLY A 56 -11.07 -10.89 0.94
C GLY A 56 -11.51 -11.77 -0.23
N GLU A 57 -12.24 -12.85 0.11
CA GLU A 57 -12.67 -13.85 -0.87
C GLU A 57 -13.47 -13.27 -2.03
N PRO A 58 -13.38 -13.90 -3.22
CA PRO A 58 -14.02 -13.43 -4.47
C PRO A 58 -15.55 -13.33 -4.43
N THR A 59 -16.19 -14.03 -3.47
CA THR A 59 -17.65 -14.03 -3.36
C THR A 59 -18.19 -12.71 -2.83
N GLN A 60 -19.18 -12.13 -3.51
CA GLN A 60 -19.81 -10.85 -3.12
C GLN A 60 -18.81 -9.68 -2.99
N GLN A 61 -17.71 -9.73 -3.73
CA GLN A 61 -16.59 -8.81 -3.60
C GLN A 61 -16.99 -7.35 -3.81
N LYS A 62 -17.85 -7.08 -4.80
CA LYS A 62 -18.36 -5.73 -5.08
C LYS A 62 -19.16 -5.16 -3.91
N GLU A 63 -20.07 -5.94 -3.37
CA GLU A 63 -20.94 -5.52 -2.26
C GLU A 63 -20.14 -5.30 -0.98
N ARG A 64 -19.15 -6.18 -0.73
CA ARG A 64 -18.20 -6.02 0.40
C ARG A 64 -17.41 -4.73 0.25
N LEU A 65 -16.83 -4.50 -0.93
CA LEU A 65 -16.07 -3.29 -1.20
C LEU A 65 -16.96 -2.04 -1.08
N LYS A 66 -18.18 -2.06 -1.60
CA LYS A 66 -19.11 -0.95 -1.47
C LYS A 66 -19.43 -0.63 -0.01
N ARG A 67 -19.65 -1.66 0.81
CA ARG A 67 -19.92 -1.46 2.23
C ARG A 67 -18.68 -0.97 2.98
N PHE A 68 -17.52 -1.49 2.62
CA PHE A 68 -16.23 -1.03 3.16
C PHE A 68 -15.96 0.44 2.81
N CYS A 69 -16.17 0.84 1.55
CA CYS A 69 -16.03 2.24 1.13
C CYS A 69 -16.96 3.17 1.92
N ALA A 70 -18.24 2.80 2.06
CA ALA A 70 -19.18 3.60 2.83
C ALA A 70 -18.74 3.76 4.30
N TRP A 71 -18.21 2.68 4.90
CA TRP A 71 -17.69 2.73 6.26
C TRP A 71 -16.40 3.59 6.37
N MET A 72 -15.52 3.55 5.39
CA MET A 72 -14.32 4.43 5.34
C MET A 72 -14.72 5.89 5.13
N ASP A 73 -15.74 6.16 4.33
CA ASP A 73 -16.28 7.52 4.16
C ASP A 73 -16.85 8.07 5.48
N GLU A 74 -17.52 7.23 6.28
CA GLU A 74 -17.94 7.58 7.66
C GLU A 74 -16.76 7.86 8.60
N CYS A 75 -15.65 7.16 8.44
CA CYS A 75 -14.44 7.41 9.21
C CYS A 75 -13.79 8.77 8.87
N GLY A 76 -14.00 9.26 7.65
CA GLY A 76 -13.48 10.56 7.19
C GLY A 76 -11.95 10.63 7.06
N ILE A 77 -11.27 9.48 7.05
CA ILE A 77 -9.81 9.41 6.91
C ILE A 77 -9.48 9.15 5.44
N PRO A 78 -8.64 9.99 4.79
CA PRO A 78 -8.19 9.72 3.43
C PRO A 78 -7.52 8.35 3.33
N TRP A 79 -7.82 7.62 2.28
CA TRP A 79 -7.24 6.31 2.05
C TRP A 79 -6.97 6.03 0.58
N THR A 80 -6.05 5.12 0.32
CA THR A 80 -5.67 4.71 -1.02
C THR A 80 -5.52 3.19 -1.10
N PHE A 81 -5.45 2.62 -2.30
CA PHE A 81 -5.56 1.19 -2.49
C PHE A 81 -4.73 0.68 -3.67
N THR A 82 -4.08 -0.47 -3.52
CA THR A 82 -3.55 -1.27 -4.62
C THR A 82 -4.24 -2.63 -4.64
N PHE A 83 -4.52 -3.18 -5.83
CA PHE A 83 -5.09 -4.51 -5.96
C PHE A 83 -4.08 -5.59 -5.60
N GLY A 84 -4.56 -6.61 -4.88
CA GLY A 84 -3.84 -7.85 -4.62
C GLY A 84 -4.37 -9.02 -5.46
N ASP A 85 -3.74 -10.17 -5.29
CA ASP A 85 -4.10 -11.39 -6.03
C ASP A 85 -5.53 -11.84 -5.76
N GLU A 86 -5.95 -11.81 -4.49
CA GLU A 86 -7.28 -12.23 -4.05
C GLU A 86 -8.39 -11.22 -4.41
N ASP A 87 -8.01 -9.99 -4.74
CA ASP A 87 -8.94 -8.96 -5.17
C ASP A 87 -9.41 -9.15 -6.61
N ARG A 88 -8.78 -10.07 -7.34
CA ARG A 88 -9.07 -10.39 -8.72
C ARG A 88 -9.81 -11.71 -8.80
N SER A 89 -10.97 -11.72 -9.40
CA SER A 89 -11.74 -12.94 -9.59
C SER A 89 -12.29 -13.03 -11.01
N PHE A 90 -12.49 -14.24 -11.47
CA PHE A 90 -13.17 -14.51 -12.74
C PHE A 90 -14.62 -13.96 -12.73
N PHE A 91 -15.24 -13.89 -11.55
CA PHE A 91 -16.65 -13.50 -11.42
C PHE A 91 -16.87 -11.99 -11.27
N THR A 92 -15.85 -11.25 -10.83
CA THR A 92 -15.95 -9.80 -10.63
C THR A 92 -14.82 -9.11 -11.37
N PRO A 93 -15.10 -8.51 -12.54
CA PRO A 93 -14.09 -7.75 -13.28
C PRO A 93 -13.55 -6.60 -12.42
N VAL A 94 -12.23 -6.38 -12.46
CA VAL A 94 -11.57 -5.32 -11.69
C VAL A 94 -12.18 -3.95 -11.94
N ARG A 95 -12.57 -3.64 -13.18
CA ARG A 95 -13.27 -2.40 -13.52
C ARG A 95 -14.55 -2.15 -12.72
N THR A 96 -15.21 -3.22 -12.28
CA THR A 96 -16.39 -3.10 -11.40
C THR A 96 -16.00 -2.67 -10.01
N LEU A 97 -14.86 -3.15 -9.52
CA LEU A 97 -14.29 -2.76 -8.23
C LEU A 97 -13.76 -1.32 -8.29
N GLU A 98 -13.05 -0.97 -9.37
CA GLU A 98 -12.58 0.40 -9.59
C GLU A 98 -13.72 1.43 -9.52
N SER A 99 -14.85 1.15 -10.19
CA SER A 99 -16.00 2.05 -10.14
C SER A 99 -16.53 2.27 -8.72
N THR A 100 -16.39 1.28 -7.85
CA THR A 100 -16.75 1.38 -6.44
C THR A 100 -15.75 2.23 -5.66
N LEU A 101 -14.45 2.01 -5.87
CA LEU A 101 -13.38 2.83 -5.26
C LEU A 101 -13.53 4.30 -5.66
N LEU A 102 -13.72 4.57 -6.96
CA LEU A 102 -13.88 5.92 -7.50
C LEU A 102 -15.14 6.64 -7.00
N SER A 103 -16.14 5.91 -6.48
CA SER A 103 -17.36 6.48 -5.91
C SER A 103 -17.25 6.84 -4.42
N SER A 104 -16.20 6.40 -3.73
CA SER A 104 -15.95 6.71 -2.32
C SER A 104 -15.34 8.10 -2.19
N ALA A 105 -15.89 8.92 -1.30
CA ALA A 105 -15.44 10.29 -1.11
C ALA A 105 -14.07 10.42 -0.45
N ALA A 106 -13.73 9.47 0.43
CA ALA A 106 -12.45 9.44 1.14
C ALA A 106 -11.37 8.65 0.38
N CYS A 107 -11.73 7.90 -0.68
CA CYS A 107 -10.79 7.10 -1.45
C CYS A 107 -10.03 7.94 -2.48
N LEU A 108 -8.71 7.82 -2.46
CA LEU A 108 -7.79 8.52 -3.37
C LEU A 108 -7.36 7.63 -4.55
N TYR A 109 -8.15 6.61 -4.89
CA TYR A 109 -7.84 5.71 -5.99
C TYR A 109 -7.99 6.41 -7.34
N GLU A 110 -7.06 6.15 -8.25
CA GLU A 110 -7.15 6.50 -9.68
C GLU A 110 -6.91 5.24 -10.53
N SER A 111 -7.63 5.09 -11.62
CA SER A 111 -7.44 3.96 -12.56
C SER A 111 -6.07 3.97 -13.24
N GLY A 112 -5.38 5.10 -13.22
CA GLY A 112 -4.07 5.25 -13.85
C GLY A 112 -4.13 5.46 -15.37
N ASP A 113 -2.99 5.29 -16.02
CA ASP A 113 -2.89 5.41 -17.49
C ASP A 113 -3.26 4.06 -18.15
N LEU A 114 -4.30 4.06 -18.97
CA LEU A 114 -4.78 2.86 -19.67
C LEU A 114 -3.76 2.22 -20.61
N ARG A 115 -2.66 2.91 -20.94
CA ARG A 115 -1.54 2.38 -21.72
C ARG A 115 -0.57 1.57 -20.89
N VAL A 116 -0.62 1.73 -19.57
CA VAL A 116 0.17 0.96 -18.61
C VAL A 116 -0.61 -0.27 -18.19
N ARG A 117 0.02 -1.45 -18.25
CA ARG A 117 -0.63 -2.70 -17.84
C ARG A 117 -0.92 -2.71 -16.35
N GLY A 118 -2.01 -3.37 -15.98
CA GLY A 118 -2.53 -3.40 -14.62
C GLY A 118 -3.60 -2.34 -14.40
N GLU A 119 -4.19 -2.35 -13.23
CA GLU A 119 -5.25 -1.45 -12.80
C GLU A 119 -4.79 -0.65 -11.59
N GLY A 120 -4.82 0.68 -11.72
CA GLY A 120 -4.48 1.56 -10.60
C GLY A 120 -2.98 1.77 -10.38
N ASN A 121 -2.23 1.97 -11.47
CA ASN A 121 -0.88 2.55 -11.35
C ASN A 121 -1.01 4.06 -11.33
N TYR A 122 -0.87 4.68 -10.16
CA TYR A 122 -1.08 6.12 -9.97
C TYR A 122 -0.20 6.67 -8.85
N ALA A 123 -0.24 7.99 -8.68
CA ALA A 123 0.54 8.67 -7.67
C ALA A 123 -0.30 9.64 -6.83
N VAL A 124 0.00 9.71 -5.55
CA VAL A 124 -0.56 10.65 -4.59
C VAL A 124 0.56 11.61 -4.15
N ALA A 125 0.35 12.91 -4.34
CA ALA A 125 1.29 13.95 -3.93
C ALA A 125 0.90 14.54 -2.58
N LEU A 126 1.83 14.57 -1.64
CA LEU A 126 1.67 15.29 -0.37
C LEU A 126 2.21 16.70 -0.55
N GLN A 127 1.32 17.70 -0.42
CA GLN A 127 1.62 19.09 -0.70
C GLN A 127 1.45 19.96 0.53
N ASP A 128 2.33 20.95 0.68
CA ASP A 128 2.15 22.00 1.66
C ASP A 128 0.99 22.95 1.27
N PRO A 129 0.58 23.85 2.19
CA PRO A 129 -0.47 24.84 1.90
C PRO A 129 -0.12 25.79 0.73
N GLN A 130 1.14 25.90 0.36
CA GLN A 130 1.61 26.71 -0.77
C GLN A 130 1.54 25.93 -2.09
N GLY A 131 1.26 24.62 -2.04
CA GLY A 131 1.15 23.74 -3.20
C GLY A 131 2.46 23.09 -3.62
N ASN A 132 3.53 23.22 -2.82
CA ASN A 132 4.79 22.51 -3.09
C ASN A 132 4.64 21.05 -2.71
N THR A 133 5.11 20.15 -3.58
CA THR A 133 5.10 18.71 -3.32
C THR A 133 6.37 18.33 -2.57
N HIS A 134 6.22 17.65 -1.43
CA HIS A 134 7.34 17.15 -0.62
C HIS A 134 7.49 15.64 -0.72
N TRP A 135 6.38 14.93 -0.86
CA TRP A 135 6.38 13.48 -1.01
C TRP A 135 5.46 13.04 -2.14
N VAL A 136 5.87 12.00 -2.83
CA VAL A 136 5.05 11.31 -3.83
C VAL A 136 4.94 9.83 -3.45
N LEU A 137 3.71 9.36 -3.30
CA LEU A 137 3.39 7.97 -3.00
C LEU A 137 2.93 7.30 -4.28
N TRP A 138 3.67 6.31 -4.74
CA TRP A 138 3.33 5.54 -5.92
C TRP A 138 2.59 4.27 -5.53
N MET A 139 1.39 4.14 -6.06
CA MET A 139 0.55 2.96 -5.94
C MET A 139 0.76 2.11 -7.19
N LEU A 140 1.31 0.91 -7.02
CA LEU A 140 1.71 0.05 -8.12
C LEU A 140 0.92 -1.25 -8.12
N ASP A 141 0.31 -1.55 -9.26
CA ASP A 141 -0.35 -2.83 -9.47
C ASP A 141 0.66 -3.90 -9.87
N THR A 142 0.70 -4.98 -9.12
CA THR A 142 1.59 -6.12 -9.32
C THR A 142 0.99 -7.25 -10.15
N GLY A 143 -0.20 -7.03 -10.74
CA GLY A 143 -0.89 -8.06 -11.51
C GLY A 143 -1.56 -9.13 -10.64
N ASP A 144 -1.88 -10.26 -11.24
CA ASP A 144 -2.55 -11.39 -10.58
C ASP A 144 -1.62 -12.61 -10.40
N ALA A 145 -2.09 -13.61 -9.63
CA ALA A 145 -1.34 -14.83 -9.36
C ALA A 145 -1.08 -15.70 -10.62
N VAL A 146 -1.84 -15.49 -11.68
CA VAL A 146 -1.69 -16.24 -12.96
C VAL A 146 -0.53 -15.66 -13.76
N VAL A 147 -0.32 -14.36 -13.63
CA VAL A 147 0.79 -13.66 -14.26
C VAL A 147 1.99 -13.75 -13.32
N ARG A 148 2.92 -14.65 -13.62
CA ARG A 148 4.14 -14.87 -12.82
C ARG A 148 5.08 -13.67 -12.73
N THR A 149 4.83 -12.65 -13.52
CA THR A 149 5.55 -11.39 -13.59
C THR A 149 4.85 -10.33 -12.75
N PRO A 150 5.34 -9.95 -11.57
CA PRO A 150 4.67 -8.96 -10.73
C PRO A 150 4.63 -7.56 -11.37
N PHE A 151 5.62 -7.26 -12.24
CA PHE A 151 5.66 -5.96 -12.91
C PHE A 151 5.94 -6.14 -14.39
N PHE A 152 5.19 -5.43 -15.20
CA PHE A 152 5.42 -5.37 -16.64
C PHE A 152 6.45 -4.29 -16.99
N HIS A 153 7.21 -4.47 -18.06
CA HIS A 153 8.19 -3.47 -18.51
C HIS A 153 7.58 -2.08 -18.64
N ASN A 154 6.38 -1.97 -19.17
CA ASN A 154 5.74 -0.66 -19.32
C ASN A 154 5.33 0.01 -17.99
N VAL A 155 5.16 -0.75 -16.89
CA VAL A 155 5.02 -0.19 -15.53
C VAL A 155 6.35 0.42 -15.09
N ILE A 156 7.46 -0.28 -15.35
CA ILE A 156 8.80 0.22 -15.04
C ILE A 156 9.11 1.49 -15.83
N ASP A 157 8.80 1.50 -17.13
CA ASP A 157 8.96 2.67 -18.01
C ASP A 157 8.08 3.84 -17.53
N TRP A 158 6.84 3.55 -17.11
CA TRP A 158 5.96 4.56 -16.54
C TRP A 158 6.53 5.11 -15.22
N CYS A 159 7.04 4.27 -14.33
CA CYS A 159 7.71 4.70 -13.10
C CYS A 159 8.89 5.61 -13.41
N ALA A 160 9.71 5.27 -14.40
CA ALA A 160 10.86 6.08 -14.82
C ALA A 160 10.41 7.45 -15.34
N GLN A 161 9.38 7.51 -16.17
CA GLN A 161 8.82 8.76 -16.70
C GLN A 161 8.16 9.59 -15.59
N ALA A 162 7.36 8.97 -14.73
CA ALA A 162 6.69 9.64 -13.62
C ALA A 162 7.72 10.22 -12.63
N ARG A 163 8.81 9.50 -12.37
CA ARG A 163 9.93 9.95 -11.53
C ARG A 163 10.65 11.16 -12.13
N ALA A 164 10.86 11.17 -13.45
CA ALA A 164 11.48 12.30 -14.12
C ALA A 164 10.66 13.61 -14.02
N ALA A 165 9.35 13.48 -13.78
CA ALA A 165 8.46 14.63 -13.59
C ALA A 165 8.37 15.11 -12.12
N VAL A 166 8.98 14.41 -11.18
CA VAL A 166 9.01 14.77 -9.75
C VAL A 166 10.18 15.71 -9.49
N GLN A 167 9.97 16.74 -8.69
CA GLN A 167 11.01 17.70 -8.29
C GLN A 167 12.17 17.01 -7.56
N GLU A 168 13.37 17.58 -7.63
CA GLU A 168 14.59 16.95 -7.10
C GLU A 168 14.63 16.86 -5.57
N ASP A 169 13.90 17.73 -4.89
CA ASP A 169 13.79 17.79 -3.43
C ASP A 169 12.64 16.98 -2.85
N CYS A 170 11.87 16.25 -3.69
CA CYS A 170 10.78 15.41 -3.22
C CYS A 170 11.25 14.01 -2.81
N GLY A 171 10.73 13.49 -1.68
CA GLY A 171 10.83 12.09 -1.35
C GLY A 171 9.80 11.22 -2.08
N MET A 172 10.12 9.97 -2.35
CA MET A 172 9.23 9.02 -3.02
C MET A 172 9.11 7.71 -2.23
N LEU A 173 7.87 7.21 -2.09
CA LEU A 173 7.58 5.86 -1.61
C LEU A 173 6.81 5.08 -2.66
N CYS A 174 7.06 3.78 -2.73
CA CYS A 174 6.30 2.84 -3.56
C CYS A 174 5.49 1.90 -2.67
N PHE A 175 4.22 1.67 -3.03
CA PHE A 175 3.34 0.71 -2.40
C PHE A 175 2.86 -0.29 -3.44
N CYS A 176 2.93 -1.57 -3.11
CA CYS A 176 2.48 -2.64 -3.98
C CYS A 176 1.94 -3.82 -3.15
N HIS A 177 1.24 -4.76 -3.79
CA HIS A 177 0.78 -5.95 -3.09
C HIS A 177 1.87 -7.00 -3.00
N ARG A 178 2.46 -7.41 -4.13
CA ARG A 178 3.53 -8.40 -4.14
C ARG A 178 4.88 -7.79 -3.83
N ALA A 179 5.62 -8.46 -2.98
CA ALA A 179 6.99 -8.08 -2.68
C ALA A 179 7.91 -8.28 -3.90
N LEU A 180 8.91 -7.43 -4.00
CA LEU A 180 10.00 -7.60 -4.97
C LEU A 180 10.90 -8.77 -4.57
N PRO A 181 11.56 -9.46 -5.52
CA PRO A 181 12.48 -10.55 -5.21
C PRO A 181 13.56 -10.18 -4.20
N GLU A 182 14.00 -8.94 -4.20
CA GLU A 182 15.01 -8.40 -3.27
C GLU A 182 14.57 -8.44 -1.80
N PHE A 183 13.26 -8.45 -1.55
CA PHE A 183 12.71 -8.58 -0.20
C PHE A 183 12.98 -9.94 0.44
N ALA A 184 13.42 -10.95 -0.33
CA ALA A 184 13.84 -12.23 0.22
C ALA A 184 14.92 -12.11 1.31
N ALA A 185 15.72 -11.04 1.28
CA ALA A 185 16.71 -10.74 2.32
C ALA A 185 16.08 -10.49 3.71
N PHE A 186 14.82 -10.12 3.76
CA PHE A 186 14.07 -9.78 4.99
C PHE A 186 12.91 -10.74 5.26
N ALA A 187 12.71 -11.73 4.38
CA ALA A 187 11.63 -12.70 4.55
C ALA A 187 11.87 -13.52 5.84
N PRO A 188 10.82 -13.78 6.63
CA PRO A 188 10.95 -14.71 7.75
C PRO A 188 11.39 -16.08 7.25
N ALA A 189 12.27 -16.75 7.99
CA ALA A 189 12.81 -18.07 7.65
C ALA A 189 11.71 -19.15 7.47
N THR A 190 10.50 -18.90 7.99
CA THR A 190 9.33 -19.77 7.90
C THR A 190 8.53 -19.62 6.62
N GLU A 191 8.79 -18.57 5.85
CA GLU A 191 8.17 -18.38 4.54
C GLU A 191 9.22 -18.49 3.44
N PRO A 192 9.32 -19.66 2.78
CA PRO A 192 10.08 -19.69 1.54
C PRO A 192 9.42 -18.70 0.58
N SER A 193 10.22 -17.84 -0.02
CA SER A 193 9.76 -16.92 -1.06
C SER A 193 8.90 -17.72 -2.05
N ARG A 194 7.59 -17.55 -2.00
CA ARG A 194 6.66 -18.21 -2.92
C ARG A 194 6.82 -17.70 -4.34
N ASP A 195 7.44 -16.55 -4.48
CA ASP A 195 7.61 -15.91 -5.77
C ASP A 195 9.04 -16.08 -6.27
N THR A 196 9.23 -17.14 -7.04
CA THR A 196 10.24 -17.19 -8.10
C THR A 196 9.79 -16.33 -9.29
N ALA A 197 9.12 -15.20 -9.01
CA ALA A 197 8.72 -14.27 -10.04
C ALA A 197 9.95 -13.76 -10.78
N GLU A 198 9.87 -13.71 -12.10
CA GLU A 198 10.94 -13.09 -12.89
C GLU A 198 11.14 -11.65 -12.40
N ASN A 199 12.40 -11.32 -12.07
CA ASN A 199 12.75 -9.97 -11.66
C ASN A 199 12.88 -9.08 -12.90
N PHE A 200 11.86 -8.26 -13.19
CA PHE A 200 11.89 -7.31 -14.31
C PHE A 200 12.68 -6.05 -14.03
N GLY A 201 13.34 -5.97 -12.89
CA GLY A 201 14.27 -4.90 -12.58
C GLY A 201 13.62 -3.62 -12.08
N LEU A 202 12.42 -3.69 -11.46
CA LEU A 202 11.83 -2.50 -10.85
C LEU A 202 12.76 -1.95 -9.76
N PHE A 203 13.25 -2.79 -8.84
CA PHE A 203 14.20 -2.35 -7.81
C PHE A 203 15.45 -1.72 -8.44
N ALA A 204 16.05 -2.39 -9.42
CA ALA A 204 17.21 -1.88 -10.14
C ALA A 204 16.93 -0.55 -10.86
N SER A 205 15.71 -0.31 -11.33
CA SER A 205 15.31 0.96 -11.96
C SER A 205 15.14 2.10 -10.95
N LEU A 206 14.85 1.78 -9.71
CA LEU A 206 14.65 2.75 -8.61
C LEU A 206 15.96 3.03 -7.85
N MET A 207 16.85 2.06 -7.83
CA MET A 207 18.17 2.12 -7.20
C MET A 207 19.00 3.27 -7.77
N GLY A 208 19.76 3.94 -6.92
CA GLY A 208 20.61 5.09 -7.32
C GLY A 208 19.87 6.43 -7.44
N ASP A 209 18.55 6.46 -7.28
CA ASP A 209 17.82 7.71 -7.12
C ASP A 209 17.56 7.99 -5.63
N ALA A 210 18.33 8.90 -5.06
CA ALA A 210 18.26 9.24 -3.63
C ALA A 210 16.87 9.74 -3.17
N ARG A 211 15.98 10.08 -4.09
CA ARG A 211 14.59 10.47 -3.77
C ARG A 211 13.71 9.27 -3.43
N VAL A 212 14.07 8.06 -3.89
CA VAL A 212 13.33 6.84 -3.52
C VAL A 212 13.73 6.44 -2.11
N ARG A 213 12.84 6.69 -1.16
CA ARG A 213 13.10 6.52 0.28
C ARG A 213 12.52 5.22 0.84
N GLY A 214 11.55 4.61 0.16
CA GLY A 214 10.98 3.36 0.64
C GLY A 214 10.13 2.61 -0.36
N ILE A 215 10.09 1.28 -0.19
CA ILE A 215 9.22 0.36 -0.92
C ILE A 215 8.50 -0.51 0.11
N PHE A 216 7.18 -0.52 0.06
CA PHE A 216 6.32 -1.22 1.01
C PHE A 216 5.42 -2.20 0.26
N ALA A 217 5.52 -3.49 0.60
CA ALA A 217 4.78 -4.56 -0.07
C ALA A 217 3.81 -5.25 0.90
N GLY A 218 2.62 -5.58 0.42
CA GLY A 218 1.65 -6.43 1.12
C GLY A 218 2.09 -7.90 1.15
N GLN A 219 1.17 -8.80 0.83
CA GLN A 219 1.35 -10.23 0.57
C GLN A 219 2.36 -10.94 1.48
N ILE A 220 2.10 -10.92 2.78
CA ILE A 220 2.85 -11.75 3.73
C ILE A 220 1.86 -12.52 4.61
N ASN A 221 2.01 -13.85 4.65
CA ASN A 221 1.13 -14.67 5.50
C ASN A 221 1.55 -14.58 6.97
N GLN A 222 2.84 -14.48 7.25
CA GLN A 222 3.39 -14.38 8.60
C GLN A 222 4.66 -13.53 8.58
N GLY A 223 4.72 -12.57 9.49
CA GLY A 223 5.92 -11.78 9.69
C GLY A 223 5.75 -10.30 9.37
N ASP A 224 6.85 -9.60 9.49
CA ASP A 224 6.92 -8.14 9.42
C ASP A 224 8.30 -7.69 8.95
N GLY A 225 8.97 -8.53 8.16
CA GLY A 225 10.33 -8.29 7.70
C GLY A 225 10.54 -6.89 7.15
N CYS A 226 11.62 -6.27 7.55
CA CYS A 226 12.02 -4.96 7.06
C CYS A 226 13.53 -4.79 7.14
N GLY A 227 14.07 -3.93 6.29
CA GLY A 227 15.49 -3.64 6.22
C GLY A 227 15.77 -2.52 5.23
N GLU A 228 17.03 -2.27 5.00
CA GLU A 228 17.50 -1.28 4.04
C GLU A 228 18.31 -1.96 2.93
N LEU A 229 18.02 -1.60 1.69
CA LEU A 229 18.77 -2.00 0.50
C LEU A 229 19.11 -0.75 -0.29
N ASP A 230 20.40 -0.49 -0.50
CA ASP A 230 20.91 0.67 -1.24
C ASP A 230 20.29 2.02 -0.80
N GLY A 231 20.12 2.21 0.51
CA GLY A 231 19.53 3.42 1.08
C GLY A 231 17.99 3.49 0.97
N ILE A 232 17.34 2.45 0.45
CA ILE A 232 15.88 2.35 0.32
C ILE A 232 15.34 1.50 1.48
N CYS A 233 14.43 2.06 2.27
CA CYS A 233 13.71 1.33 3.30
C CYS A 233 12.75 0.32 2.65
N CYS A 234 12.99 -0.97 2.84
CA CYS A 234 12.14 -2.04 2.31
C CYS A 234 11.40 -2.73 3.44
N ALA A 235 10.07 -2.81 3.36
CA ALA A 235 9.30 -3.45 4.41
C ALA A 235 8.08 -4.20 3.88
N TYR A 236 7.85 -5.39 4.43
CA TYR A 236 6.58 -6.08 4.28
C TYR A 236 5.47 -5.40 5.10
N GLY A 237 4.26 -5.40 4.60
CA GLY A 237 3.08 -5.14 5.41
C GLY A 237 2.91 -6.21 6.49
N VAL A 238 2.08 -5.92 7.48
CA VAL A 238 1.65 -6.91 8.45
C VAL A 238 0.24 -7.32 8.09
N ARG A 239 -0.01 -8.64 7.99
CA ARG A 239 -1.35 -9.14 7.70
C ARG A 239 -2.35 -8.62 8.74
N THR A 240 -3.37 -7.91 8.30
CA THR A 240 -4.37 -7.32 9.18
C THR A 240 -5.51 -8.29 9.48
N GLY A 241 -5.84 -9.16 8.53
CA GLY A 241 -6.82 -10.22 8.73
C GLY A 241 -6.33 -11.37 9.63
N SER A 242 -7.27 -12.28 9.97
CA SER A 242 -6.94 -13.49 10.72
C SER A 242 -5.86 -14.33 10.00
N PRO A 243 -4.94 -14.97 10.73
CA PRO A 243 -4.84 -15.05 12.20
C PRO A 243 -3.90 -13.99 12.82
N THR A 244 -3.30 -13.09 12.05
CA THR A 244 -2.18 -12.25 12.54
C THR A 244 -2.66 -11.00 13.29
N PHE A 245 -3.69 -10.32 12.78
CA PHE A 245 -4.25 -9.09 13.37
C PHE A 245 -3.21 -8.00 13.65
N GLY A 246 -2.49 -7.58 12.60
CA GLY A 246 -1.46 -6.57 12.70
C GLY A 246 -1.65 -5.41 11.71
N TRP A 247 -0.76 -4.44 11.78
CA TRP A 247 -0.66 -3.32 10.83
C TRP A 247 0.75 -2.73 10.87
N ARG A 248 1.07 -1.91 9.89
CA ARG A 248 2.34 -1.18 9.86
C ARG A 248 2.09 0.33 9.89
N THR A 249 2.89 1.05 10.68
CA THR A 249 2.95 2.52 10.61
C THR A 249 4.20 2.95 9.85
N ILE A 250 4.07 4.03 9.09
CA ILE A 250 5.17 4.66 8.36
C ILE A 250 5.09 6.15 8.67
N ARG A 251 6.22 6.74 9.04
CA ARG A 251 6.33 8.17 9.32
C ARG A 251 7.22 8.82 8.27
N LEU A 252 6.68 9.81 7.60
CA LEU A 252 7.41 10.64 6.66
C LEU A 252 7.86 11.91 7.37
N PRO A 253 9.17 12.16 7.44
CA PRO A 253 9.68 13.38 8.00
C PRO A 253 9.25 14.60 7.15
N LYS A 254 9.32 15.78 7.74
CA LYS A 254 9.05 17.05 7.03
C LYS A 254 10.03 17.26 5.89
N ASP A 255 11.32 17.00 6.16
CA ASP A 255 12.38 17.03 5.14
C ASP A 255 12.52 15.63 4.53
N PRO A 256 12.29 15.49 3.21
CA PRO A 256 12.46 14.20 2.53
C PRO A 256 13.90 13.65 2.57
N ALA A 257 14.90 14.46 2.91
CA ALA A 257 16.26 14.01 3.11
C ALA A 257 16.44 13.21 4.42
N ASP A 258 15.57 13.45 5.40
CA ASP A 258 15.59 12.71 6.66
C ASP A 258 15.09 11.27 6.49
N GLN A 259 15.34 10.44 7.51
CA GLN A 259 15.03 9.02 7.47
C GLN A 259 13.52 8.74 7.62
N VAL A 260 12.96 7.97 6.69
CA VAL A 260 11.64 7.36 6.83
C VAL A 260 11.70 6.28 7.92
N THR A 261 10.80 6.34 8.88
CA THR A 261 10.73 5.33 9.94
C THR A 261 9.47 4.47 9.81
N THR A 262 9.58 3.20 10.17
CA THR A 262 8.46 2.25 10.10
C THR A 262 8.45 1.30 11.28
N ALA A 263 7.25 0.91 11.71
CA ALA A 263 7.05 -0.05 12.78
C ALA A 263 5.89 -1.01 12.47
N ALA A 264 6.08 -2.28 12.79
CA ALA A 264 5.05 -3.30 12.75
C ALA A 264 4.37 -3.41 14.13
N HIS A 265 3.05 -3.49 14.13
CA HIS A 265 2.23 -3.57 15.33
C HIS A 265 1.32 -4.80 15.27
N TYR A 266 1.02 -5.36 16.44
CA TYR A 266 0.15 -6.52 16.59
C TYR A 266 -0.91 -6.29 17.65
N ALA A 267 -2.08 -6.89 17.47
CA ALA A 267 -3.19 -6.77 18.42
C ALA A 267 -2.82 -7.18 19.85
N ALA A 268 -1.94 -8.15 20.02
CA ALA A 268 -1.43 -8.63 21.30
C ALA A 268 -0.43 -7.69 22.01
N GLY A 269 -0.20 -6.47 21.47
CA GLY A 269 0.65 -5.45 22.10
C GLY A 269 2.14 -5.60 21.86
N GLN A 270 2.56 -6.45 20.94
CA GLN A 270 3.95 -6.49 20.48
C GLN A 270 4.17 -5.42 19.38
N GLU A 271 5.22 -4.68 19.53
CA GLU A 271 5.68 -3.70 18.53
C GLU A 271 7.10 -4.07 18.11
N ARG A 272 7.37 -4.02 16.80
CA ARG A 272 8.71 -4.17 16.23
C ARG A 272 9.00 -3.00 15.33
N SER A 273 9.94 -2.18 15.71
CA SER A 273 10.46 -1.06 14.92
C SER A 273 11.82 -1.43 14.33
N LEU A 274 12.12 -0.90 13.16
CA LEU A 274 13.50 -0.80 12.70
C LEU A 274 14.24 0.20 13.58
N PRO A 275 15.47 -0.10 13.94
CA PRO A 275 16.34 0.84 14.62
C PRO A 275 16.66 2.06 13.77
#